data_87871a06f3a6c83923c46dd1a0b21a83
#
_entry.id   87871a06f3a6c83923c46dd1a0b21a83
#
_cell.length_a   1.000
_cell.length_b   1.000
_cell.length_c   1.000
_cell.angle_alpha   90.00
_cell.angle_beta   90.00
_cell.angle_gamma   90.00
#
_symmetry.space_group_name_H-M   'P 1'
#
loop_
_entity.id
_entity.type
_entity.pdbx_description
1 polymer ?
#
loop_
_entity_poly.entity_id
_entity_poly.type
_entity_poly.pdbx_seq_one_letter_code
_entity_poly.pdbx_strand_id
1 'polypeptide(L)'
;IKAISPAVNDPTTCVNCIHYLGVIIKELAGRDLTSKTAKDLAKHRISVKEPSFEQFVDDAFDQIYHFGRRDHVIVRTLIGVLAEIAASVADAERLKTLAREIAEMELSELGKPDGETAFETAEQRNYVRKSLVAFYGTVATRANAIGVPELAADYRAMQTGCSDAIE
;
A
#
# COMPACT_ATOMS: atom_id res chain seq x y z
N ILE A 1 -7.18 12.66 7.70
CA ILE A 1 -8.40 12.24 8.43
C ILE A 1 -9.46 13.34 8.39
N LYS A 2 -9.16 14.58 8.79
CA LYS A 2 -10.16 15.67 8.78
C LYS A 2 -10.81 15.87 7.41
N ALA A 3 -10.06 15.76 6.32
CA ALA A 3 -10.54 15.92 4.95
C ALA A 3 -11.61 14.88 4.56
N ILE A 4 -11.50 13.64 5.05
CA ILE A 4 -12.42 12.52 4.77
C ILE A 4 -13.42 12.26 5.89
N SER A 5 -13.54 13.18 6.84
CA SER A 5 -14.59 13.09 7.86
C SER A 5 -15.96 13.41 7.23
N PRO A 6 -17.08 12.83 7.73
CA PRO A 6 -18.41 13.10 7.20
C PRO A 6 -18.80 14.58 7.18
N ALA A 7 -18.16 15.40 8.03
CA ALA A 7 -18.42 16.82 8.14
C ALA A 7 -17.73 17.67 7.07
N VAL A 8 -16.59 17.21 6.51
CA VAL A 8 -15.78 17.98 5.54
C VAL A 8 -15.87 17.39 4.15
N ASN A 9 -15.73 16.07 4.03
CA ASN A 9 -15.78 15.27 2.79
C ASN A 9 -15.02 15.94 1.61
N ASP A 10 -13.72 16.19 1.83
CA ASP A 10 -12.83 16.77 0.80
C ASP A 10 -11.85 15.69 0.30
N PRO A 11 -12.24 14.87 -0.68
CA PRO A 11 -11.39 13.82 -1.23
C PRO A 11 -10.16 14.39 -1.95
N THR A 12 -10.23 15.59 -2.50
CA THR A 12 -9.10 16.23 -3.19
C THR A 12 -7.93 16.49 -2.25
N THR A 13 -8.22 17.10 -1.09
CA THR A 13 -7.19 17.29 -0.05
C THR A 13 -6.65 15.94 0.45
N CYS A 14 -7.52 14.94 0.61
CA CYS A 14 -7.08 13.61 1.02
C CYS A 14 -6.12 12.98 -0.01
N VAL A 15 -6.45 13.02 -1.30
CA VAL A 15 -5.59 12.54 -2.40
C VAL A 15 -4.22 13.24 -2.38
N ASN A 16 -4.19 14.56 -2.19
CA ASN A 16 -2.93 15.29 -2.08
C ASN A 16 -2.10 14.82 -0.88
N CYS A 17 -2.74 14.59 0.29
CA CYS A 17 -2.06 14.06 1.46
C CYS A 17 -1.45 12.67 1.19
N ILE A 18 -2.18 11.77 0.50
CA ILE A 18 -1.69 10.44 0.13
C ILE A 18 -0.43 10.56 -0.73
N HIS A 19 -0.43 11.44 -1.72
CA HIS A 19 0.75 11.64 -2.57
C HIS A 19 1.96 12.17 -1.79
N TYR A 20 1.76 13.16 -0.90
CA TYR A 20 2.86 13.66 -0.06
C TYR A 20 3.43 12.60 0.89
N LEU A 21 2.56 11.83 1.54
CA LEU A 21 2.98 10.72 2.39
C LEU A 21 3.71 9.66 1.55
N GLY A 22 3.21 9.35 0.36
CA GLY A 22 3.83 8.43 -0.59
C GLY A 22 5.26 8.79 -0.94
N VAL A 23 5.53 10.07 -1.19
CA VAL A 23 6.90 10.56 -1.45
C VAL A 23 7.81 10.30 -0.25
N ILE A 24 7.35 10.56 0.96
CA ILE A 24 8.12 10.33 2.19
C ILE A 24 8.41 8.83 2.38
N ILE A 25 7.39 7.98 2.28
CA ILE A 25 7.54 6.52 2.46
C ILE A 25 8.42 5.91 1.36
N LYS A 26 8.31 6.40 0.12
CA LYS A 26 9.15 5.97 -1.01
C LYS A 26 10.63 6.25 -0.75
N GLU A 27 10.97 7.41 -0.20
CA GLU A 27 12.33 7.74 0.21
C GLU A 27 12.83 6.79 1.33
N LEU A 28 11.98 6.45 2.30
CA LEU A 28 12.31 5.49 3.35
C LEU A 28 12.45 4.06 2.83
N ALA A 29 11.71 3.68 1.79
CA ALA A 29 11.72 2.34 1.22
C ALA A 29 13.08 1.92 0.64
N GLY A 30 13.88 2.87 0.18
CA GLY A 30 15.23 2.64 -0.37
C GLY A 30 16.36 2.79 0.65
N ARG A 31 16.08 3.22 1.90
CA ARG A 31 17.12 3.56 2.89
C ARG A 31 17.34 2.46 3.92
N ASP A 32 18.55 2.38 4.47
CA ASP A 32 18.81 1.67 5.72
C ASP A 32 18.20 2.50 6.87
N LEU A 33 17.14 1.95 7.49
CA LEU A 33 16.43 2.60 8.59
C LEU A 33 17.11 2.38 9.93
N THR A 34 18.18 1.58 9.99
CA THR A 34 18.93 1.34 11.24
C THR A 34 19.74 2.59 11.60
N SER A 35 19.36 3.25 12.66
CA SER A 35 20.05 4.45 13.13
C SER A 35 21.46 4.13 13.65
N LYS A 36 22.46 4.93 13.23
CA LYS A 36 23.80 4.87 13.81
C LYS A 36 23.75 5.21 15.30
N THR A 37 22.90 6.15 15.68
CA THR A 37 22.70 6.58 17.07
C THR A 37 22.19 5.45 17.95
N ALA A 38 21.24 4.62 17.47
CA ALA A 38 20.76 3.47 18.23
C ALA A 38 21.87 2.43 18.44
N LYS A 39 22.71 2.18 17.42
CA LYS A 39 23.90 1.30 17.57
C LYS A 39 24.89 1.83 18.60
N ASP A 40 25.10 3.13 18.65
CA ASP A 40 25.99 3.76 19.64
C ASP A 40 25.39 3.75 21.04
N LEU A 41 24.09 4.02 21.18
CA LEU A 41 23.37 3.95 22.46
C LEU A 41 23.33 2.52 23.01
N ALA A 42 23.22 1.50 22.16
CA ALA A 42 23.28 0.11 22.57
C ALA A 42 24.60 -0.26 23.25
N LYS A 43 25.74 0.34 22.85
CA LYS A 43 27.04 0.19 23.53
C LYS A 43 26.99 0.69 24.97
N HIS A 44 26.13 1.66 25.28
CA HIS A 44 25.92 2.21 26.61
C HIS A 44 24.75 1.57 27.35
N ARG A 45 24.25 0.39 26.91
CA ARG A 45 23.11 -0.34 27.48
C ARG A 45 21.79 0.44 27.45
N ILE A 46 21.64 1.34 26.49
CA ILE A 46 20.40 2.06 26.25
C ILE A 46 19.71 1.38 25.05
N SER A 47 18.50 0.86 25.26
CA SER A 47 17.68 0.31 24.19
C SER A 47 16.76 1.40 23.64
N VAL A 48 16.85 1.65 22.33
CA VAL A 48 15.95 2.54 21.61
C VAL A 48 15.12 1.69 20.66
N LYS A 49 13.80 1.75 20.77
CA LYS A 49 12.88 1.11 19.83
C LYS A 49 12.81 1.99 18.58
N GLU A 50 13.38 1.51 17.49
CA GLU A 50 13.27 2.16 16.19
C GLU A 50 12.00 1.68 15.47
N PRO A 51 11.23 2.56 14.82
CA PRO A 51 10.10 2.15 14.02
C PRO A 51 10.56 1.34 12.81
N SER A 52 9.84 0.26 12.51
CA SER A 52 10.06 -0.54 11.29
C SER A 52 9.49 0.16 10.06
N PHE A 53 9.87 -0.31 8.87
CA PHE A 53 9.25 0.16 7.63
C PHE A 53 7.73 -0.07 7.63
N GLU A 54 7.30 -1.20 8.14
CA GLU A 54 5.89 -1.54 8.34
C GLU A 54 5.16 -0.48 9.17
N GLN A 55 5.71 -0.10 10.35
CA GLN A 55 5.11 0.93 11.18
C GLN A 55 4.99 2.29 10.46
N PHE A 56 5.95 2.65 9.62
CA PHE A 56 5.84 3.87 8.81
C PHE A 56 4.72 3.79 7.78
N VAL A 57 4.50 2.62 7.15
CA VAL A 57 3.40 2.41 6.20
C VAL A 57 2.06 2.48 6.90
N ASP A 58 1.92 1.77 8.03
CA ASP A 58 0.69 1.73 8.85
C ASP A 58 0.34 3.15 9.33
N ASP A 59 1.30 3.86 9.95
CA ASP A 59 1.10 5.22 10.46
C ASP A 59 0.71 6.22 9.35
N ALA A 60 1.19 6.00 8.13
CA ALA A 60 0.89 6.87 7.01
C ALA A 60 -0.51 6.61 6.41
N PHE A 61 -0.93 5.34 6.26
CA PHE A 61 -2.03 5.00 5.39
C PHE A 61 -3.22 4.31 6.08
N ASP A 62 -3.04 3.61 7.20
CA ASP A 62 -4.11 2.82 7.85
C ASP A 62 -5.35 3.68 8.15
N GLN A 63 -5.18 4.82 8.80
CA GLN A 63 -6.30 5.68 9.13
C GLN A 63 -6.96 6.31 7.89
N ILE A 64 -6.17 6.62 6.85
CA ILE A 64 -6.71 7.14 5.60
C ILE A 64 -7.58 6.07 4.95
N TYR A 65 -7.09 4.83 4.88
CA TYR A 65 -7.85 3.71 4.36
C TYR A 65 -9.10 3.45 5.20
N HIS A 66 -8.98 3.38 6.51
CA HIS A 66 -10.12 3.11 7.41
C HIS A 66 -11.30 4.07 7.17
N PHE A 67 -11.03 5.37 7.03
CA PHE A 67 -12.07 6.37 6.79
C PHE A 67 -12.43 6.57 5.32
N GLY A 68 -11.50 6.32 4.40
CA GLY A 68 -11.65 6.54 2.96
C GLY A 68 -12.04 5.32 2.14
N ARG A 69 -12.13 4.13 2.75
CA ARG A 69 -12.34 2.85 2.02
C ARG A 69 -13.62 2.76 1.19
N ARG A 70 -14.61 3.63 1.46
CA ARG A 70 -15.85 3.71 0.69
C ARG A 70 -15.76 4.62 -0.54
N ASP A 71 -14.67 5.34 -0.67
CA ASP A 71 -14.41 6.19 -1.83
C ASP A 71 -13.40 5.52 -2.76
N HIS A 72 -13.87 5.09 -3.94
CA HIS A 72 -13.03 4.39 -4.92
C HIS A 72 -11.86 5.25 -5.43
N VAL A 73 -11.97 6.58 -5.37
CA VAL A 73 -10.87 7.49 -5.77
C VAL A 73 -9.75 7.44 -4.73
N ILE A 74 -10.10 7.44 -3.44
CA ILE A 74 -9.14 7.35 -2.34
C ILE A 74 -8.45 5.99 -2.37
N VAL A 75 -9.23 4.89 -2.46
CA VAL A 75 -8.66 3.52 -2.50
C VAL A 75 -7.74 3.34 -3.70
N ARG A 76 -8.16 3.75 -4.89
CA ARG A 76 -7.34 3.70 -6.10
C ARG A 76 -6.05 4.50 -5.96
N THR A 77 -6.12 5.68 -5.35
CA THR A 77 -4.94 6.53 -5.12
C THR A 77 -3.96 5.87 -4.17
N LEU A 78 -4.46 5.27 -3.07
CA LEU A 78 -3.62 4.50 -2.14
C LEU A 78 -2.90 3.35 -2.85
N ILE A 79 -3.62 2.53 -3.62
CA ILE A 79 -3.05 1.42 -4.39
C ILE A 79 -1.96 1.94 -5.35
N GLY A 80 -2.23 3.03 -6.06
CA GLY A 80 -1.27 3.65 -6.98
C GLY A 80 0.01 4.11 -6.28
N VAL A 81 -0.13 4.79 -5.15
CA VAL A 81 1.01 5.26 -4.34
C VAL A 81 1.79 4.07 -3.75
N LEU A 82 1.12 3.04 -3.25
CA LEU A 82 1.79 1.83 -2.78
C LEU A 82 2.54 1.09 -3.90
N ALA A 83 2.03 1.11 -5.13
CA ALA A 83 2.74 0.61 -6.31
C ALA A 83 4.03 1.40 -6.59
N GLU A 84 3.98 2.73 -6.50
CA GLU A 84 5.17 3.57 -6.66
C GLU A 84 6.23 3.32 -5.58
N ILE A 85 5.80 3.11 -4.33
CA ILE A 85 6.67 2.74 -3.23
C ILE A 85 7.29 1.37 -3.49
N ALA A 86 6.48 0.37 -3.90
CA ALA A 86 6.92 -0.99 -4.19
C ALA A 86 8.02 -1.04 -5.27
N ALA A 87 7.94 -0.18 -6.29
CA ALA A 87 8.98 -0.07 -7.31
C ALA A 87 10.35 0.35 -6.76
N SER A 88 10.38 0.97 -5.57
CA SER A 88 11.59 1.56 -4.96
C SER A 88 12.14 0.77 -3.78
N VAL A 89 11.44 -0.24 -3.26
CA VAL A 89 11.89 -1.00 -2.08
C VAL A 89 13.22 -1.73 -2.33
N ALA A 90 14.05 -1.81 -1.29
CA ALA A 90 15.38 -2.39 -1.40
C ALA A 90 15.39 -3.93 -1.21
N ASP A 91 14.43 -4.48 -0.49
CA ASP A 91 14.42 -5.87 -0.03
C ASP A 91 13.02 -6.53 -0.11
N ALA A 92 13.01 -7.86 0.01
CA ALA A 92 11.80 -8.66 -0.10
C ALA A 92 10.83 -8.45 1.06
N GLU A 93 11.31 -8.16 2.27
CA GLU A 93 10.43 -8.02 3.45
C GLU A 93 9.58 -6.74 3.33
N ARG A 94 10.17 -5.63 2.90
CA ARG A 94 9.42 -4.41 2.61
C ARG A 94 8.42 -4.59 1.48
N LEU A 95 8.79 -5.38 0.46
CA LEU A 95 7.88 -5.68 -0.64
C LEU A 95 6.68 -6.49 -0.16
N LYS A 96 6.89 -7.49 0.71
CA LYS A 96 5.82 -8.28 1.34
C LYS A 96 4.92 -7.42 2.23
N THR A 97 5.49 -6.47 2.97
CA THR A 97 4.72 -5.52 3.79
C THR A 97 3.68 -4.79 2.92
N LEU A 98 4.13 -4.15 1.84
CA LEU A 98 3.23 -3.41 0.94
C LEU A 98 2.17 -4.32 0.29
N ALA A 99 2.56 -5.54 -0.05
CA ALA A 99 1.64 -6.49 -0.64
C ALA A 99 0.58 -6.99 0.35
N ARG A 100 0.94 -7.13 1.63
CA ARG A 100 -0.02 -7.47 2.69
C ARG A 100 -1.05 -6.35 2.88
N GLU A 101 -0.64 -5.09 2.91
CA GLU A 101 -1.55 -3.95 2.99
C GLU A 101 -2.60 -3.98 1.86
N ILE A 102 -2.15 -4.26 0.64
CA ILE A 102 -3.06 -4.37 -0.50
C ILE A 102 -3.99 -5.58 -0.39
N ALA A 103 -3.49 -6.73 0.06
CA ALA A 103 -4.33 -7.92 0.24
C ALA A 103 -5.45 -7.69 1.27
N GLU A 104 -5.17 -6.97 2.35
CA GLU A 104 -6.18 -6.59 3.33
C GLU A 104 -7.23 -5.64 2.74
N MET A 105 -6.81 -4.67 1.91
CA MET A 105 -7.72 -3.77 1.19
C MET A 105 -8.61 -4.53 0.21
N GLU A 106 -8.04 -5.47 -0.55
CA GLU A 106 -8.77 -6.28 -1.54
C GLU A 106 -9.83 -7.17 -0.86
N LEU A 107 -9.44 -7.91 0.18
CA LEU A 107 -10.33 -8.80 0.91
C LEU A 107 -11.46 -8.04 1.61
N SER A 108 -11.18 -6.85 2.13
CA SER A 108 -12.18 -6.09 2.87
C SER A 108 -13.27 -5.47 2.00
N GLU A 109 -12.99 -5.19 0.73
CA GLU A 109 -13.91 -4.45 -0.12
C GLU A 109 -14.33 -5.20 -1.41
N LEU A 110 -13.42 -5.85 -2.11
CA LEU A 110 -13.73 -6.57 -3.35
C LEU A 110 -14.13 -8.02 -3.14
N GLY A 111 -13.76 -8.61 -2.00
CA GLY A 111 -14.14 -9.98 -1.62
C GLY A 111 -15.58 -10.12 -1.11
N LYS A 112 -16.33 -9.02 -0.97
CA LYS A 112 -17.71 -9.05 -0.49
C LYS A 112 -18.68 -9.33 -1.61
N PRO A 113 -19.82 -10.00 -1.33
CA PRO A 113 -20.90 -10.18 -2.30
C PRO A 113 -21.42 -8.84 -2.84
N ASP A 114 -21.99 -8.87 -4.04
CA ASP A 114 -22.66 -7.71 -4.62
C ASP A 114 -23.73 -7.16 -3.65
N GLY A 115 -23.69 -5.85 -3.42
CA GLY A 115 -24.56 -5.16 -2.47
C GLY A 115 -24.01 -5.01 -1.04
N GLU A 116 -22.93 -5.72 -0.70
CA GLU A 116 -22.20 -5.53 0.58
C GLU A 116 -20.90 -4.77 0.41
N THR A 117 -20.47 -4.54 -0.84
CA THR A 117 -19.27 -3.78 -1.15
C THR A 117 -19.50 -2.29 -0.93
N ALA A 118 -18.46 -1.58 -0.56
CA ALA A 118 -18.51 -0.11 -0.44
C ALA A 118 -18.64 0.59 -1.81
N PHE A 119 -18.36 -0.12 -2.92
CA PHE A 119 -18.40 0.42 -4.27
C PHE A 119 -19.74 0.10 -4.94
N GLU A 120 -20.54 1.14 -5.16
CA GLU A 120 -21.93 1.04 -5.60
C GLU A 120 -22.08 0.53 -7.04
N THR A 121 -21.08 0.74 -7.90
CA THR A 121 -21.16 0.41 -9.32
C THR A 121 -20.06 -0.56 -9.77
N ALA A 122 -20.36 -1.38 -10.79
CA ALA A 122 -19.36 -2.24 -11.43
C ALA A 122 -18.17 -1.41 -11.98
N GLU A 123 -18.44 -0.21 -12.48
CA GLU A 123 -17.40 0.69 -12.98
C GLU A 123 -16.42 1.10 -11.88
N GLN A 124 -16.90 1.45 -10.69
CA GLN A 124 -16.04 1.78 -9.54
C GLN A 124 -15.18 0.58 -9.13
N ARG A 125 -15.76 -0.63 -9.06
CA ARG A 125 -15.03 -1.87 -8.78
C ARG A 125 -13.95 -2.14 -9.82
N ASN A 126 -14.27 -1.96 -11.09
CA ASN A 126 -13.32 -2.15 -12.18
C ASN A 126 -12.17 -1.14 -12.16
N TYR A 127 -12.41 0.10 -11.75
CA TYR A 127 -11.31 1.08 -11.55
C TYR A 127 -10.35 0.64 -10.45
N VAL A 128 -10.86 0.11 -9.35
CA VAL A 128 -10.01 -0.41 -8.25
C VAL A 128 -9.26 -1.66 -8.71
N ARG A 129 -9.93 -2.63 -9.36
CA ARG A 129 -9.28 -3.84 -9.91
C ARG A 129 -8.15 -3.52 -10.89
N LYS A 130 -8.34 -2.55 -11.80
CA LYS A 130 -7.27 -2.09 -12.70
C LYS A 130 -6.04 -1.57 -11.95
N SER A 131 -6.25 -0.87 -10.84
CA SER A 131 -5.16 -0.41 -10.01
C SER A 131 -4.45 -1.56 -9.30
N LEU A 132 -5.17 -2.59 -8.86
CA LEU A 132 -4.59 -3.82 -8.30
C LEU A 132 -3.77 -4.60 -9.34
N VAL A 133 -4.27 -4.75 -10.55
CA VAL A 133 -3.52 -5.38 -11.67
C VAL A 133 -2.19 -4.65 -11.90
N ALA A 134 -2.21 -3.33 -11.90
CA ALA A 134 -0.99 -2.52 -12.06
C ALA A 134 -0.04 -2.69 -10.86
N PHE A 135 -0.56 -2.70 -9.64
CA PHE A 135 0.20 -2.93 -8.42
C PHE A 135 0.90 -4.30 -8.44
N TYR A 136 0.16 -5.39 -8.67
CA TYR A 136 0.72 -6.75 -8.72
C TYR A 136 1.78 -6.90 -9.80
N GLY A 137 1.57 -6.29 -10.97
CA GLY A 137 2.58 -6.24 -12.03
C GLY A 137 3.87 -5.53 -11.60
N THR A 138 3.76 -4.43 -10.86
CA THR A 138 4.89 -3.69 -10.30
C THR A 138 5.64 -4.51 -9.26
N VAL A 139 4.92 -5.15 -8.33
CA VAL A 139 5.50 -6.01 -7.29
C VAL A 139 6.24 -7.20 -7.92
N ALA A 140 5.62 -7.87 -8.90
CA ALA A 140 6.25 -8.98 -9.61
C ALA A 140 7.54 -8.56 -10.34
N THR A 141 7.52 -7.39 -10.97
CA THR A 141 8.70 -6.83 -11.65
C THR A 141 9.81 -6.52 -10.64
N ARG A 142 9.46 -5.89 -9.51
CA ARG A 142 10.43 -5.56 -8.47
C ARG A 142 10.99 -6.79 -7.78
N ALA A 143 10.16 -7.81 -7.50
CA ALA A 143 10.59 -9.07 -6.91
C ALA A 143 11.66 -9.76 -7.77
N ASN A 144 11.49 -9.78 -9.10
CA ASN A 144 12.53 -10.28 -10.00
C ASN A 144 13.82 -9.45 -9.92
N ALA A 145 13.70 -8.13 -9.88
CA ALA A 145 14.85 -7.23 -9.85
C ALA A 145 15.69 -7.37 -8.57
N ILE A 146 15.06 -7.73 -7.43
CA ILE A 146 15.75 -7.99 -6.16
C ILE A 146 16.08 -9.47 -5.92
N GLY A 147 15.92 -10.33 -6.93
CA GLY A 147 16.34 -11.73 -6.89
C GLY A 147 15.40 -12.67 -6.14
N VAL A 148 14.10 -12.40 -6.09
CA VAL A 148 13.08 -13.24 -5.42
C VAL A 148 12.03 -13.72 -6.45
N PRO A 149 12.40 -14.63 -7.38
CA PRO A 149 11.54 -15.02 -8.50
C PRO A 149 10.27 -15.78 -8.06
N GLU A 150 10.31 -16.50 -6.94
CA GLU A 150 9.13 -17.18 -6.40
C GLU A 150 8.03 -16.17 -6.03
N LEU A 151 8.41 -15.11 -5.33
CA LEU A 151 7.51 -14.02 -4.99
C LEU A 151 6.94 -13.34 -6.25
N ALA A 152 7.76 -13.20 -7.29
CA ALA A 152 7.31 -12.65 -8.57
C ALA A 152 6.28 -13.54 -9.28
N ALA A 153 6.39 -14.86 -9.15
CA ALA A 153 5.44 -15.81 -9.72
C ALA A 153 4.08 -15.73 -9.01
N ASP A 154 4.08 -15.65 -7.68
CA ASP A 154 2.87 -15.52 -6.87
C ASP A 154 2.09 -14.26 -7.25
N TYR A 155 2.76 -13.11 -7.36
CA TYR A 155 2.09 -11.86 -7.72
C TYR A 155 1.65 -11.78 -9.18
N ARG A 156 2.29 -12.50 -10.10
CA ARG A 156 1.77 -12.66 -11.46
C ARG A 156 0.49 -13.48 -11.51
N ALA A 157 0.38 -14.51 -10.68
CA ALA A 157 -0.86 -15.28 -10.56
C ALA A 157 -2.00 -14.41 -10.02
N MET A 158 -1.74 -13.58 -8.99
CA MET A 158 -2.70 -12.61 -8.46
C MET A 158 -3.09 -11.56 -9.51
N GLN A 159 -2.13 -11.05 -10.28
CA GLN A 159 -2.38 -10.13 -11.38
C GLN A 159 -3.33 -10.71 -12.42
N THR A 160 -3.12 -11.96 -12.82
CA THR A 160 -3.97 -12.66 -13.79
C THR A 160 -5.37 -12.84 -13.23
N GLY A 161 -5.51 -13.39 -12.01
CA GLY A 161 -6.83 -13.57 -11.38
C GLY A 161 -7.61 -12.27 -11.23
N CYS A 162 -6.94 -11.18 -10.87
CA CYS A 162 -7.57 -9.86 -10.75
C CYS A 162 -7.97 -9.30 -12.14
N SER A 163 -7.16 -9.54 -13.17
CA SER A 163 -7.47 -9.14 -14.56
C SER A 163 -8.68 -9.88 -15.12
N ASP A 164 -8.80 -11.18 -14.85
CA ASP A 164 -9.91 -12.02 -15.32
C ASP A 164 -11.25 -11.64 -14.66
N ALA A 165 -11.20 -10.97 -13.51
CA ALA A 165 -12.38 -10.48 -12.79
C ALA A 165 -12.85 -9.09 -13.24
N ILE A 166 -12.20 -8.46 -14.22
CA ILE A 166 -12.63 -7.18 -14.81
C ILE A 166 -13.70 -7.47 -15.86
N GLU A 167 -14.91 -6.95 -15.61
CA GLU A 167 -16.07 -7.07 -16.50
C GLU A 167 -16.02 -6.09 -17.67
#